data_ad84541a702e96b27fb80e2e88e19c2f
#
_entry.id   ad84541a702e96b27fb80e2e88e19c2f
#
_cell.length_a   1.000
_cell.length_b   1.000
_cell.length_c   1.000
_cell.angle_alpha   90.00
_cell.angle_beta   90.00
_cell.angle_gamma   90.00
#
_symmetry.space_group_name_H-M   'P 1'
#
loop_
_entity.id
_entity.type
_entity.pdbx_description
1 polymer ?
#
loop_
_entity_poly.entity_id
_entity_poly.type
_entity_poly.pdbx_seq_one_letter_code
_entity_poly.pdbx_strand_id
1 'polypeptide(L)'
;MSPKRELKRWLQNMRLKWRWRNADHTSPDDLGSESGLERCDIVYINLDHRTDRREKIEKEFAKIGAKKVKRFPAYKHERGAIGCAMSHHDVLASTIIAHDRILMICEDDLEFTVNRQRLDHLIEEFYKDSRMDVLCLAYNRRNGIQVSPDFLISSSTRTTACYLAKPRAIKSLEMSALKSIELLKQGLPDKVAAIDVVWSQSQKDFIFALSHPRAAVQSLSYSDILGREVDYKL
;
A
#
# COMPACT_ATOMS: atom_id res chain seq x y z
N MET A 1 -7.00 21.10 -17.75
CA MET A 1 -6.97 21.13 -16.26
C MET A 1 -7.08 22.58 -15.85
N SER A 2 -7.77 22.95 -14.73
CA SER A 2 -7.88 24.37 -14.36
C SER A 2 -6.57 24.90 -13.78
N PRO A 3 -6.20 26.19 -13.99
CA PRO A 3 -4.96 26.79 -13.44
C PRO A 3 -4.81 26.62 -11.92
N LYS A 4 -5.94 26.68 -11.17
CA LYS A 4 -5.95 26.44 -9.73
C LYS A 4 -5.53 25.02 -9.34
N ARG A 5 -5.87 24.02 -10.14
CA ARG A 5 -5.47 22.61 -9.90
C ARG A 5 -3.99 22.40 -10.20
N GLU A 6 -3.47 23.05 -11.22
CA GLU A 6 -2.05 23.02 -11.57
C GLU A 6 -1.18 23.65 -10.51
N LEU A 7 -1.55 24.84 -10.04
CA LEU A 7 -0.85 25.52 -8.95
C LEU A 7 -0.86 24.69 -7.65
N LYS A 8 -2.02 24.09 -7.29
CA LYS A 8 -2.10 23.21 -6.12
C LYS A 8 -1.17 21.99 -6.25
N ARG A 9 -1.15 21.34 -7.41
CA ARG A 9 -0.26 20.21 -7.70
C ARG A 9 1.21 20.61 -7.63
N TRP A 10 1.57 21.75 -8.19
CA TRP A 10 2.91 22.30 -8.13
C TRP A 10 3.36 22.54 -6.69
N LEU A 11 2.53 23.23 -5.87
CA LEU A 11 2.82 23.46 -4.45
C LEU A 11 2.98 22.15 -3.66
N GLN A 12 2.15 21.14 -3.93
CA GLN A 12 2.28 19.83 -3.30
C GLN A 12 3.61 19.15 -3.66
N ASN A 13 3.99 19.19 -4.93
CA ASN A 13 5.26 18.63 -5.38
C ASN A 13 6.48 19.37 -4.80
N MET A 14 6.41 20.69 -4.65
CA MET A 14 7.48 21.49 -4.01
C MET A 14 7.66 21.12 -2.55
N ARG A 15 6.54 21.00 -1.79
CA ARG A 15 6.57 20.54 -0.39
C ARG A 15 7.15 19.12 -0.27
N LEU A 16 6.73 18.23 -1.16
CA LEU A 16 7.20 16.84 -1.19
C LEU A 16 8.71 16.78 -1.47
N LYS A 17 9.19 17.58 -2.42
CA LYS A 17 10.60 17.71 -2.77
C LYS A 17 11.44 18.26 -1.60
N TRP A 18 10.89 19.25 -0.88
CA TRP A 18 11.54 19.79 0.31
C TRP A 18 11.63 18.75 1.42
N ARG A 19 10.52 18.02 1.73
CA ARG A 19 10.53 16.95 2.72
C ARG A 19 11.54 15.86 2.39
N TRP A 20 11.58 15.42 1.14
CA TRP A 20 12.53 14.41 0.68
C TRP A 20 14.00 14.84 0.88
N ARG A 21 14.31 16.09 0.59
CA ARG A 21 15.68 16.63 0.72
C ARG A 21 16.12 16.82 2.16
N ASN A 22 15.17 17.09 3.06
CA ASN A 22 15.44 17.38 4.47
C ASN A 22 15.10 16.22 5.42
N ALA A 23 14.67 15.07 4.88
CA ALA A 23 14.52 13.87 5.67
C ALA A 23 15.87 13.24 5.97
N ASP A 24 16.08 12.77 7.19
CA ASP A 24 17.30 12.09 7.58
C ASP A 24 17.50 10.83 6.74
N HIS A 25 18.61 10.80 6.03
CA HIS A 25 19.01 9.68 5.22
C HIS A 25 20.08 8.88 5.96
N THR A 26 19.66 7.79 6.56
CA THR A 26 20.55 6.79 7.13
C THR A 26 20.29 5.45 6.45
N SER A 27 21.34 4.67 6.23
CA SER A 27 21.18 3.26 5.90
C SER A 27 21.24 2.47 7.19
N PRO A 28 20.53 1.35 7.32
CA PRO A 28 20.68 0.47 8.48
C PRO A 28 22.15 0.01 8.61
N ASP A 29 22.71 0.09 9.82
CA ASP A 29 24.08 -0.34 10.10
C ASP A 29 24.25 -1.85 9.93
N ASP A 30 23.17 -2.60 10.19
CA ASP A 30 23.06 -4.05 9.99
C ASP A 30 21.91 -4.35 9.03
N LEU A 31 22.24 -4.97 7.89
CA LEU A 31 21.23 -5.42 6.93
C LEU A 31 20.61 -6.78 7.30
N GLY A 32 21.12 -7.44 8.36
CA GLY A 32 20.67 -8.78 8.75
C GLY A 32 20.97 -9.84 7.67
N SER A 33 20.59 -11.08 7.95
CA SER A 33 20.79 -12.20 7.00
C SER A 33 19.68 -12.36 5.97
N GLU A 34 18.51 -11.76 6.21
CA GLU A 34 17.35 -11.83 5.30
C GLU A 34 17.40 -10.70 4.28
N SER A 35 16.99 -10.97 3.05
CA SER A 35 16.99 -10.00 1.97
C SER A 35 15.73 -10.07 1.12
N GLY A 36 15.38 -8.95 0.50
CA GLY A 36 14.25 -8.83 -0.41
C GLY A 36 12.95 -9.31 0.24
N LEU A 37 12.23 -10.18 -0.45
CA LEU A 37 10.93 -10.67 -0.01
C LEU A 37 10.98 -11.50 1.29
N GLU A 38 12.12 -12.11 1.62
CA GLU A 38 12.30 -12.86 2.88
C GLU A 38 12.21 -11.94 4.12
N ARG A 39 12.53 -10.66 3.97
CA ARG A 39 12.39 -9.62 4.98
C ARG A 39 10.94 -9.23 5.27
N CYS A 40 10.00 -9.66 4.42
CA CYS A 40 8.61 -9.27 4.53
C CYS A 40 7.78 -10.26 5.36
N ASP A 41 7.01 -9.75 6.30
CA ASP A 41 5.86 -10.45 6.87
C ASP A 41 4.66 -10.17 5.95
N ILE A 42 4.25 -11.20 5.19
CA ILE A 42 3.27 -11.05 4.12
C ILE A 42 1.89 -11.48 4.61
N VAL A 43 0.91 -10.59 4.46
CA VAL A 43 -0.50 -10.86 4.75
C VAL A 43 -1.33 -10.52 3.52
N TYR A 44 -2.24 -11.41 3.12
CA TYR A 44 -3.26 -11.07 2.14
C TYR A 44 -4.66 -11.13 2.73
N ILE A 45 -5.50 -10.19 2.32
CA ILE A 45 -6.87 -10.02 2.78
C ILE A 45 -7.80 -10.63 1.74
N ASN A 46 -8.65 -11.60 2.15
CA ASN A 46 -9.54 -12.29 1.24
C ASN A 46 -10.83 -12.72 1.95
N LEU A 47 -12.00 -12.47 1.33
CA LEU A 47 -13.30 -12.92 1.81
C LEU A 47 -13.42 -14.45 1.72
N ASP A 48 -13.97 -15.10 2.73
CA ASP A 48 -14.06 -16.57 2.83
C ASP A 48 -14.73 -17.22 1.62
N HIS A 49 -15.77 -16.60 1.10
CA HIS A 49 -16.54 -17.12 -0.05
C HIS A 49 -15.85 -16.84 -1.41
N ARG A 50 -14.83 -16.00 -1.45
CA ARG A 50 -14.07 -15.69 -2.67
C ARG A 50 -12.89 -16.66 -2.85
N THR A 51 -13.21 -17.95 -2.98
CA THR A 51 -12.21 -19.00 -3.23
C THR A 51 -11.52 -18.82 -4.60
N ASP A 52 -12.24 -18.30 -5.59
CA ASP A 52 -11.73 -17.92 -6.90
C ASP A 52 -10.56 -16.92 -6.82
N ARG A 53 -10.72 -15.85 -6.02
CA ARG A 53 -9.69 -14.85 -5.79
C ARG A 53 -8.56 -15.37 -4.92
N ARG A 54 -8.89 -16.22 -3.94
CA ARG A 54 -7.90 -16.89 -3.11
C ARG A 54 -6.93 -17.72 -3.95
N GLU A 55 -7.43 -18.58 -4.81
CA GLU A 55 -6.60 -19.38 -5.70
C GLU A 55 -5.74 -18.52 -6.64
N LYS A 56 -6.28 -17.39 -7.10
CA LYS A 56 -5.58 -16.47 -7.99
C LYS A 56 -4.41 -15.79 -7.26
N ILE A 57 -4.63 -15.21 -6.09
CA ILE A 57 -3.57 -14.53 -5.33
C ILE A 57 -2.50 -15.52 -4.84
N GLU A 58 -2.88 -16.73 -4.45
CA GLU A 58 -1.93 -17.77 -4.05
C GLU A 58 -1.01 -18.19 -5.23
N LYS A 59 -1.54 -18.23 -6.47
CA LYS A 59 -0.72 -18.42 -7.69
C LYS A 59 0.24 -17.25 -7.93
N GLU A 60 -0.19 -16.02 -7.69
CA GLU A 60 0.70 -14.86 -7.80
C GLU A 60 1.84 -14.90 -6.76
N PHE A 61 1.57 -15.32 -5.51
CA PHE A 61 2.62 -15.53 -4.52
C PHE A 61 3.57 -16.67 -4.91
N ALA A 62 3.06 -17.76 -5.47
CA ALA A 62 3.90 -18.85 -5.98
C ALA A 62 4.80 -18.40 -7.13
N LYS A 63 4.30 -17.57 -8.05
CA LYS A 63 5.04 -16.99 -9.18
C LYS A 63 6.25 -16.16 -8.72
N ILE A 64 6.13 -15.42 -7.62
CA ILE A 64 7.25 -14.66 -7.04
C ILE A 64 8.03 -15.47 -5.99
N GLY A 65 7.69 -16.74 -5.74
CA GLY A 65 8.37 -17.60 -4.78
C GLY A 65 8.23 -17.19 -3.32
N ALA A 66 7.12 -16.56 -2.94
CA ALA A 66 6.82 -16.23 -1.56
C ALA A 66 6.50 -17.48 -0.75
N LYS A 67 7.21 -17.71 0.38
CA LYS A 67 7.09 -18.96 1.17
C LYS A 67 6.26 -18.83 2.44
N LYS A 68 6.24 -17.63 3.03
CA LYS A 68 5.58 -17.37 4.32
C LYS A 68 4.50 -16.30 4.12
N VAL A 69 3.33 -16.72 3.64
CA VAL A 69 2.20 -15.84 3.37
C VAL A 69 1.05 -16.21 4.29
N LYS A 70 0.52 -15.25 5.04
CA LYS A 70 -0.65 -15.43 5.92
C LYS A 70 -1.89 -14.91 5.23
N ARG A 71 -2.97 -15.70 5.25
CA ARG A 71 -4.30 -15.23 4.88
C ARG A 71 -4.97 -14.57 6.08
N PHE A 72 -5.54 -13.40 5.88
CA PHE A 72 -6.48 -12.76 6.79
C PHE A 72 -7.90 -12.90 6.24
N PRO A 73 -8.86 -13.52 6.97
CA PRO A 73 -10.24 -13.61 6.55
C PRO A 73 -10.87 -12.21 6.60
N ALA A 74 -11.19 -11.66 5.44
CA ALA A 74 -11.73 -10.33 5.32
C ALA A 74 -13.11 -10.20 5.96
N TYR A 75 -13.39 -9.04 6.56
CA TYR A 75 -14.71 -8.73 7.07
C TYR A 75 -15.71 -8.49 5.93
N LYS A 76 -16.78 -9.29 5.92
CA LYS A 76 -17.94 -9.04 5.08
C LYS A 76 -18.81 -7.97 5.73
N HIS A 77 -19.16 -6.93 4.99
CA HIS A 77 -20.06 -5.86 5.45
C HIS A 77 -20.96 -5.45 4.29
N GLU A 78 -22.22 -5.06 4.55
CA GLU A 78 -23.15 -4.59 3.52
C GLU A 78 -22.58 -3.45 2.69
N ARG A 79 -21.86 -2.53 3.36
CA ARG A 79 -21.04 -1.51 2.71
C ARG A 79 -19.61 -2.02 2.63
N GLY A 80 -19.17 -2.53 1.48
CA GLY A 80 -17.87 -3.17 1.28
C GLY A 80 -16.68 -2.32 1.70
N ALA A 81 -16.76 -0.99 1.55
CA ALA A 81 -15.71 -0.07 2.00
C ALA A 81 -15.47 -0.13 3.52
N ILE A 82 -16.51 -0.41 4.33
CA ILE A 82 -16.35 -0.62 5.79
C ILE A 82 -15.64 -1.95 6.04
N GLY A 83 -16.04 -3.03 5.37
CA GLY A 83 -15.38 -4.34 5.51
C GLY A 83 -13.90 -4.28 5.13
N CYS A 84 -13.57 -3.60 4.02
CA CYS A 84 -12.20 -3.34 3.60
C CYS A 84 -11.42 -2.59 4.69
N ALA A 85 -11.93 -1.46 5.18
CA ALA A 85 -11.26 -0.66 6.21
C ALA A 85 -11.08 -1.43 7.53
N MET A 86 -12.07 -2.24 7.95
CA MET A 86 -11.98 -3.10 9.14
C MET A 86 -10.89 -4.16 8.97
N SER A 87 -10.82 -4.81 7.80
CA SER A 87 -9.81 -5.83 7.52
C SER A 87 -8.40 -5.27 7.57
N HIS A 88 -8.16 -4.13 6.93
CA HIS A 88 -6.86 -3.45 7.01
C HIS A 88 -6.52 -2.99 8.43
N HIS A 89 -7.51 -2.45 9.17
CA HIS A 89 -7.32 -2.04 10.56
C HIS A 89 -6.82 -3.21 11.41
N ASP A 90 -7.50 -4.35 11.37
CA ASP A 90 -7.19 -5.48 12.25
C ASP A 90 -5.89 -6.17 11.86
N VAL A 91 -5.53 -6.23 10.56
CA VAL A 91 -4.20 -6.66 10.13
C VAL A 91 -3.13 -5.74 10.74
N LEU A 92 -3.29 -4.43 10.65
CA LEU A 92 -2.32 -3.46 11.17
C LEU A 92 -2.26 -3.49 12.71
N ALA A 93 -3.40 -3.56 13.39
CA ALA A 93 -3.50 -3.57 14.86
C ALA A 93 -2.98 -4.86 15.49
N SER A 94 -3.15 -6.00 14.82
CA SER A 94 -2.69 -7.31 15.32
C SER A 94 -1.23 -7.63 14.96
N THR A 95 -0.60 -6.84 14.09
CA THR A 95 0.76 -7.12 13.63
C THR A 95 1.77 -6.64 14.67
N ILE A 96 2.54 -7.58 15.18
CA ILE A 96 3.78 -7.32 15.93
C ILE A 96 4.92 -7.61 14.96
N ILE A 97 5.66 -6.58 14.57
CA ILE A 97 6.75 -6.69 13.61
C ILE A 97 8.07 -6.25 14.23
N ALA A 98 9.14 -7.00 13.97
CA ALA A 98 10.48 -6.62 14.40
C ALA A 98 10.97 -5.37 13.63
N HIS A 99 11.90 -4.63 14.23
CA HIS A 99 12.37 -3.35 13.67
C HIS A 99 13.09 -3.49 12.33
N ASP A 100 13.65 -4.66 12.04
CA ASP A 100 14.39 -5.02 10.82
C ASP A 100 13.51 -5.69 9.76
N ARG A 101 12.21 -5.79 9.99
CA ARG A 101 11.25 -6.40 9.06
C ARG A 101 10.31 -5.37 8.45
N ILE A 102 9.60 -5.79 7.41
CA ILE A 102 8.62 -5.00 6.67
C ILE A 102 7.30 -5.76 6.65
N LEU A 103 6.20 -5.09 6.97
CA LEU A 103 4.87 -5.64 6.77
C LEU A 103 4.43 -5.40 5.32
N MET A 104 4.09 -6.48 4.60
CA MET A 104 3.50 -6.41 3.27
C MET A 104 2.03 -6.82 3.34
N ILE A 105 1.13 -5.93 2.97
CA ILE A 105 -0.32 -6.19 2.92
C ILE A 105 -0.77 -6.18 1.46
N CYS A 106 -1.52 -7.23 1.07
CA CYS A 106 -2.08 -7.40 -0.27
C CYS A 106 -3.59 -7.64 -0.22
N GLU A 107 -4.33 -7.12 -1.19
CA GLU A 107 -5.70 -7.53 -1.47
C GLU A 107 -5.70 -8.73 -2.43
N ASP A 108 -6.80 -9.46 -2.48
CA ASP A 108 -6.90 -10.74 -3.21
C ASP A 108 -7.09 -10.60 -4.74
N ASP A 109 -7.12 -9.37 -5.24
CA ASP A 109 -7.18 -9.05 -6.68
C ASP A 109 -5.86 -8.51 -7.23
N LEU A 110 -4.77 -8.73 -6.52
CA LEU A 110 -3.43 -8.30 -6.92
C LEU A 110 -2.83 -9.21 -7.99
N GLU A 111 -2.10 -8.61 -8.95
CA GLU A 111 -1.24 -9.29 -9.92
C GLU A 111 0.15 -8.63 -9.92
N PHE A 112 1.20 -9.43 -9.75
CA PHE A 112 2.58 -8.93 -9.85
C PHE A 112 2.98 -8.79 -11.33
N THR A 113 3.46 -7.60 -11.70
CA THR A 113 3.95 -7.27 -13.06
C THR A 113 5.45 -7.45 -13.21
N VAL A 114 6.13 -7.78 -12.13
CA VAL A 114 7.59 -7.99 -12.08
C VAL A 114 7.93 -9.40 -11.61
N ASN A 115 9.15 -9.85 -11.91
CA ASN A 115 9.68 -11.10 -11.39
C ASN A 115 10.23 -10.95 -9.97
N ARG A 116 10.59 -12.08 -9.34
CA ARG A 116 11.16 -12.13 -7.99
C ARG A 116 12.39 -11.23 -7.84
N GLN A 117 13.32 -11.30 -8.77
CA GLN A 117 14.57 -10.54 -8.68
C GLN A 117 14.32 -9.02 -8.64
N ARG A 118 13.40 -8.53 -9.48
CA ARG A 118 13.03 -7.10 -9.47
C ARG A 118 12.32 -6.71 -8.20
N LEU A 119 11.43 -7.58 -7.68
CA LEU A 119 10.73 -7.33 -6.42
C LEU A 119 11.70 -7.28 -5.24
N ASP A 120 12.64 -8.22 -5.15
CA ASP A 120 13.69 -8.23 -4.13
C ASP A 120 14.52 -6.94 -4.16
N HIS A 121 14.95 -6.51 -5.34
CA HIS A 121 15.67 -5.25 -5.51
C HIS A 121 14.87 -4.05 -4.98
N LEU A 122 13.58 -3.94 -5.33
CA LEU A 122 12.73 -2.83 -4.86
C LEU A 122 12.56 -2.84 -3.34
N ILE A 123 12.40 -4.02 -2.73
CA ILE A 123 12.27 -4.15 -1.28
C ILE A 123 13.58 -3.76 -0.59
N GLU A 124 14.72 -4.20 -1.10
CA GLU A 124 16.03 -3.87 -0.53
C GLU A 124 16.32 -2.37 -0.58
N GLU A 125 16.09 -1.74 -1.74
CA GLU A 125 16.30 -0.30 -1.87
C GLU A 125 15.31 0.51 -1.00
N PHE A 126 14.08 0.04 -0.86
CA PHE A 126 13.11 0.61 0.08
C PHE A 126 13.57 0.44 1.53
N TYR A 127 14.08 -0.73 1.90
CA TYR A 127 14.55 -1.01 3.26
C TYR A 127 15.74 -0.12 3.64
N LYS A 128 16.73 -0.02 2.75
CA LYS A 128 17.97 0.76 2.96
C LYS A 128 17.72 2.25 3.11
N ASP A 129 16.75 2.81 2.41
CA ASP A 129 16.48 4.25 2.48
C ASP A 129 15.54 4.59 3.64
N SER A 130 16.12 5.10 4.74
CA SER A 130 15.38 5.46 5.96
C SER A 130 14.32 6.54 5.75
N ARG A 131 14.39 7.31 4.65
CA ARG A 131 13.40 8.36 4.34
C ARG A 131 12.05 7.78 3.93
N MET A 132 12.02 6.58 3.34
CA MET A 132 10.78 5.94 2.87
C MET A 132 10.11 5.18 4.01
N ASP A 133 8.83 5.38 4.19
CA ASP A 133 8.03 4.76 5.26
C ASP A 133 7.09 3.69 4.76
N VAL A 134 6.49 3.95 3.60
CA VAL A 134 5.53 3.06 2.94
C VAL A 134 5.93 2.94 1.46
N LEU A 135 5.95 1.73 0.93
CA LEU A 135 6.14 1.46 -0.51
C LEU A 135 4.86 0.87 -1.08
N CYS A 136 4.24 1.56 -2.04
CA CYS A 136 3.10 1.05 -2.78
C CYS A 136 3.59 0.37 -4.08
N LEU A 137 3.30 -0.91 -4.25
CA LEU A 137 3.60 -1.67 -5.48
C LEU A 137 2.49 -1.48 -6.52
N ALA A 138 1.23 -1.50 -6.08
CA ALA A 138 0.05 -1.13 -6.85
C ALA A 138 -0.47 0.22 -6.36
N TYR A 139 -0.74 1.15 -7.26
CA TYR A 139 -1.18 2.50 -6.86
C TYR A 139 -1.86 3.29 -7.96
N ASN A 140 -2.76 4.19 -7.54
CA ASN A 140 -3.21 5.35 -8.31
C ASN A 140 -2.64 6.62 -7.68
N ARG A 141 -2.18 7.56 -8.48
CA ARG A 141 -1.61 8.81 -7.97
C ARG A 141 -2.19 10.05 -8.65
N ARG A 142 -2.30 11.13 -7.92
CA ARG A 142 -2.68 12.45 -8.46
C ARG A 142 -1.50 13.40 -8.58
N ASN A 143 -0.43 13.18 -7.81
CA ASN A 143 0.83 13.92 -7.86
C ASN A 143 2.00 12.98 -7.61
N GLY A 144 3.22 13.47 -7.75
CA GLY A 144 4.44 12.73 -7.40
C GLY A 144 5.64 13.30 -8.11
N ILE A 145 6.79 13.03 -7.55
CA ILE A 145 8.11 13.37 -8.10
C ILE A 145 8.97 12.11 -8.16
N GLN A 146 9.76 11.97 -9.19
CA GLN A 146 10.75 10.90 -9.28
C GLN A 146 11.95 11.25 -8.42
N VAL A 147 12.40 10.31 -7.59
CA VAL A 147 13.53 10.47 -6.67
C VAL A 147 14.69 9.53 -7.00
N SER A 148 14.41 8.44 -7.72
CA SER A 148 15.38 7.51 -8.28
C SER A 148 14.82 6.85 -9.54
N PRO A 149 15.59 6.05 -10.29
CA PRO A 149 15.03 5.24 -11.39
C PRO A 149 13.90 4.31 -10.94
N ASP A 150 13.94 3.83 -9.70
CA ASP A 150 13.07 2.81 -9.14
C ASP A 150 11.87 3.37 -8.37
N PHE A 151 11.94 4.65 -7.95
CA PHE A 151 10.93 5.21 -7.07
C PHE A 151 10.44 6.60 -7.46
N LEU A 152 9.14 6.74 -7.32
CA LEU A 152 8.48 8.03 -7.18
C LEU A 152 8.08 8.21 -5.72
N ILE A 153 7.92 9.44 -5.25
CA ILE A 153 7.25 9.73 -3.97
C ILE A 153 5.98 10.53 -4.24
N SER A 154 4.97 10.31 -3.41
CA SER A 154 3.65 10.96 -3.58
C SER A 154 3.08 11.41 -2.24
N SER A 155 2.24 12.43 -2.27
CA SER A 155 1.40 12.87 -1.14
C SER A 155 -0.09 12.70 -1.44
N SER A 156 -0.44 11.98 -2.49
CA SER A 156 -1.83 11.74 -2.90
C SER A 156 -1.98 10.42 -3.65
N THR A 157 -1.24 9.40 -3.22
CA THR A 157 -1.43 8.03 -3.72
C THR A 157 -2.72 7.42 -3.17
N ARG A 158 -3.33 6.58 -3.96
CA ARG A 158 -4.58 5.85 -3.68
C ARG A 158 -4.36 4.37 -3.93
N THR A 159 -5.35 3.59 -3.49
CA THR A 159 -5.38 2.13 -3.56
C THR A 159 -4.56 1.48 -2.45
N THR A 160 -5.17 0.51 -1.79
CA THR A 160 -4.59 -0.33 -0.73
C THR A 160 -4.26 -1.74 -1.23
N ALA A 161 -4.32 -1.96 -2.55
CA ALA A 161 -4.20 -3.30 -3.16
C ALA A 161 -2.87 -4.01 -2.84
N CYS A 162 -1.75 -3.26 -2.78
CA CYS A 162 -0.48 -3.80 -2.29
C CYS A 162 0.44 -2.69 -1.81
N TYR A 163 0.79 -2.75 -0.53
CA TYR A 163 1.75 -1.83 0.07
C TYR A 163 2.62 -2.52 1.13
N LEU A 164 3.83 -2.00 1.29
CA LEU A 164 4.78 -2.38 2.31
C LEU A 164 4.91 -1.23 3.30
N ALA A 165 4.97 -1.56 4.60
CA ALA A 165 5.09 -0.57 5.65
C ALA A 165 6.25 -0.92 6.59
N LYS A 166 7.12 0.05 6.85
CA LYS A 166 8.11 -0.04 7.93
C LYS A 166 7.42 0.11 9.30
N PRO A 167 7.99 -0.46 10.38
CA PRO A 167 7.36 -0.47 11.72
C PRO A 167 6.84 0.89 12.16
N ARG A 168 7.58 1.97 11.91
CA ARG A 168 7.22 3.33 12.33
C ARG A 168 5.95 3.89 11.67
N ALA A 169 5.56 3.37 10.49
CA ALA A 169 4.36 3.82 9.78
C ALA A 169 3.09 3.06 10.19
N ILE A 170 3.22 1.86 10.77
CA ILE A 170 2.09 0.94 11.03
C ILE A 170 1.01 1.61 11.87
N LYS A 171 1.39 2.26 12.98
CA LYS A 171 0.40 2.91 13.86
C LYS A 171 -0.38 4.03 13.15
N SER A 172 0.26 4.81 12.30
CA SER A 172 -0.41 5.86 11.53
C SER A 172 -1.37 5.29 10.48
N LEU A 173 -0.99 4.18 9.84
CA LEU A 173 -1.85 3.48 8.88
C LEU A 173 -3.07 2.86 9.59
N GLU A 174 -2.87 2.22 10.75
CA GLU A 174 -3.93 1.71 11.61
C GLU A 174 -4.93 2.81 11.99
N MET A 175 -4.44 3.96 12.48
CA MET A 175 -5.30 5.10 12.82
C MET A 175 -6.05 5.66 11.61
N SER A 176 -5.45 5.61 10.41
CA SER A 176 -6.13 6.00 9.18
C SER A 176 -7.26 5.02 8.82
N ALA A 177 -7.06 3.72 9.01
CA ALA A 177 -8.09 2.71 8.82
C ALA A 177 -9.23 2.88 9.82
N LEU A 178 -8.91 3.08 11.11
CA LEU A 178 -9.91 3.35 12.16
C LEU A 178 -10.74 4.61 11.82
N LYS A 179 -10.07 5.68 11.41
CA LYS A 179 -10.76 6.92 11.00
C LYS A 179 -11.65 6.72 9.79
N SER A 180 -11.25 5.92 8.83
CA SER A 180 -12.07 5.53 7.69
C SER A 180 -13.36 4.82 8.16
N ILE A 181 -13.24 3.83 9.05
CA ILE A 181 -14.39 3.10 9.63
C ILE A 181 -15.38 4.07 10.29
N GLU A 182 -14.89 4.99 11.11
CA GLU A 182 -15.73 5.99 11.78
C GLU A 182 -16.50 6.86 10.79
N LEU A 183 -15.82 7.42 9.79
CA LEU A 183 -16.42 8.29 8.79
C LEU A 183 -17.45 7.56 7.92
N LEU A 184 -17.12 6.32 7.52
CA LEU A 184 -18.03 5.47 6.75
C LEU A 184 -19.28 5.10 7.54
N LYS A 185 -19.15 4.79 8.84
CA LYS A 185 -20.28 4.51 9.75
C LYS A 185 -21.16 5.74 10.01
N GLN A 186 -20.59 6.95 9.92
CA GLN A 186 -21.33 8.20 9.95
C GLN A 186 -22.06 8.51 8.64
N GLY A 187 -21.99 7.63 7.64
CA GLY A 187 -22.67 7.80 6.36
C GLY A 187 -21.93 8.63 5.32
N LEU A 188 -20.68 9.05 5.57
CA LEU A 188 -19.91 9.79 4.57
C LEU A 188 -19.66 8.91 3.33
N PRO A 189 -19.69 9.49 2.10
CA PRO A 189 -19.49 8.71 0.88
C PRO A 189 -18.05 8.22 0.74
N ASP A 190 -17.85 7.07 0.07
CA ASP A 190 -16.55 6.41 -0.13
C ASP A 190 -15.49 7.34 -0.74
N LYS A 191 -15.88 8.19 -1.69
CA LYS A 191 -14.98 9.20 -2.31
C LYS A 191 -14.34 10.17 -1.30
N VAL A 192 -14.80 10.18 -0.04
CA VAL A 192 -14.30 11.04 1.05
C VAL A 192 -13.75 10.21 2.20
N ALA A 193 -14.33 9.04 2.46
CA ALA A 193 -14.13 8.27 3.67
C ALA A 193 -13.48 6.89 3.46
N ALA A 194 -13.32 6.39 2.23
CA ALA A 194 -12.61 5.14 1.98
C ALA A 194 -11.18 5.19 2.52
N ILE A 195 -10.64 4.05 2.94
CA ILE A 195 -9.33 3.95 3.59
C ILE A 195 -8.21 4.58 2.78
N ASP A 196 -8.18 4.38 1.46
CA ASP A 196 -7.20 4.96 0.53
C ASP A 196 -7.38 6.48 0.33
N VAL A 197 -8.51 7.03 0.75
CA VAL A 197 -8.75 8.47 0.80
C VAL A 197 -8.22 9.05 2.10
N VAL A 198 -8.56 8.39 3.22
CA VAL A 198 -8.24 8.85 4.57
C VAL A 198 -6.74 8.75 4.84
N TRP A 199 -6.05 7.71 4.39
CA TRP A 199 -4.61 7.57 4.59
C TRP A 199 -3.77 8.68 3.94
N SER A 200 -4.38 9.52 3.09
CA SER A 200 -3.71 10.74 2.61
C SER A 200 -3.32 11.70 3.74
N GLN A 201 -3.87 11.54 4.94
CA GLN A 201 -3.43 12.27 6.13
C GLN A 201 -2.05 11.77 6.56
N SER A 202 -1.84 10.44 6.63
CA SER A 202 -0.52 9.85 6.92
C SER A 202 0.55 10.26 5.91
N GLN A 203 0.18 10.50 4.64
CA GLN A 203 1.11 10.99 3.61
C GLN A 203 1.63 12.42 3.85
N LYS A 204 1.14 13.12 4.87
CA LYS A 204 1.69 14.41 5.28
C LYS A 204 2.92 14.26 6.17
N ASP A 205 2.95 13.20 6.97
CA ASP A 205 3.98 12.96 7.98
C ASP A 205 4.96 11.88 7.53
N PHE A 206 4.47 10.86 6.81
CA PHE A 206 5.24 9.74 6.28
C PHE A 206 5.49 9.88 4.77
N ILE A 207 6.63 9.41 4.29
CA ILE A 207 6.97 9.41 2.87
C ILE A 207 6.48 8.10 2.23
N PHE A 208 5.52 8.25 1.33
CA PHE A 208 5.01 7.16 0.50
C PHE A 208 5.78 7.09 -0.80
N ALA A 209 6.59 6.05 -0.92
CA ALA A 209 7.28 5.67 -2.15
C ALA A 209 6.33 4.82 -3.03
N LEU A 210 6.52 4.92 -4.33
CA LEU A 210 5.78 4.18 -5.35
C LEU A 210 6.82 3.50 -6.24
N SER A 211 6.71 2.20 -6.44
CA SER A 211 7.59 1.49 -7.39
C SER A 211 7.43 2.04 -8.80
N HIS A 212 8.53 2.23 -9.51
CA HIS A 212 8.51 2.75 -10.88
C HIS A 212 9.40 1.92 -11.81
N PRO A 213 8.84 1.32 -12.88
CA PRO A 213 7.41 1.15 -13.14
C PRO A 213 6.67 0.42 -12.03
N ARG A 214 5.33 0.40 -12.05
CA ARG A 214 4.52 -0.32 -11.07
C ARG A 214 4.91 -1.79 -11.02
N ALA A 215 5.11 -2.31 -9.82
CA ALA A 215 5.50 -3.70 -9.60
C ALA A 215 4.28 -4.64 -9.45
N ALA A 216 3.10 -4.07 -9.25
CA ALA A 216 1.85 -4.81 -9.20
C ALA A 216 0.66 -3.95 -9.66
N VAL A 217 -0.42 -4.60 -10.04
CA VAL A 217 -1.69 -3.99 -10.47
C VAL A 217 -2.87 -4.72 -9.83
N GLN A 218 -4.04 -4.07 -9.78
CA GLN A 218 -5.29 -4.76 -9.48
C GLN A 218 -5.81 -5.42 -10.75
N SER A 219 -6.12 -6.70 -10.69
CA SER A 219 -6.69 -7.42 -11.81
C SER A 219 -8.12 -6.96 -12.10
N LEU A 220 -8.51 -7.08 -13.38
CA LEU A 220 -9.90 -6.98 -13.78
C LEU A 220 -10.70 -8.06 -13.02
N SER A 221 -11.63 -7.65 -12.17
CA SER A 221 -12.45 -8.58 -11.41
C SER A 221 -13.75 -7.94 -10.95
N TYR A 222 -14.72 -8.80 -10.59
CA TYR A 222 -15.94 -8.33 -9.96
C TYR A 222 -15.62 -7.74 -8.57
N SER A 223 -15.89 -6.45 -8.40
CA SER A 223 -15.70 -5.76 -7.12
C SER A 223 -16.90 -5.98 -6.22
N ASP A 224 -16.72 -6.67 -5.10
CA ASP A 224 -17.77 -6.80 -4.08
C ASP A 224 -18.16 -5.45 -3.45
N ILE A 225 -17.27 -4.45 -3.51
CA ILE A 225 -17.54 -3.08 -3.05
C ILE A 225 -18.46 -2.34 -4.02
N LEU A 226 -18.23 -2.47 -5.33
CA LEU A 226 -18.95 -1.74 -6.36
C LEU A 226 -20.09 -2.55 -6.99
N GLY A 227 -20.21 -3.85 -6.69
CA GLY A 227 -21.24 -4.75 -7.22
C GLY A 227 -21.18 -4.95 -8.73
N ARG A 228 -20.00 -4.77 -9.35
CA ARG A 228 -19.79 -4.89 -10.81
C ARG A 228 -18.34 -5.24 -11.13
N GLU A 229 -18.12 -5.69 -12.36
CA GLU A 229 -16.74 -5.78 -12.89
C GLU A 229 -16.12 -4.39 -13.01
N VAL A 230 -14.88 -4.28 -12.55
CA VAL A 230 -14.12 -3.03 -12.57
C VAL A 230 -12.73 -3.29 -13.15
N ASP A 231 -12.42 -2.53 -14.19
CA ASP A 231 -11.07 -2.35 -14.68
C ASP A 231 -10.50 -1.09 -14.03
N TYR A 232 -9.62 -1.26 -13.06
CA TYR A 232 -8.99 -0.14 -12.38
C TYR A 232 -7.93 0.56 -13.25
N LYS A 233 -7.61 0.01 -14.44
CA LYS A 233 -6.61 0.56 -15.39
C LYS A 233 -5.36 1.08 -14.70
N LEU A 234 -4.88 0.30 -13.75
CA LEU A 234 -3.68 0.62 -12.98
C LEU A 234 -2.42 0.33 -13.77
#